data_77d4b92f354a8a218f795833e37fbd13
#
_entry.id   77d4b92f354a8a218f795833e37fbd13
#
_cell.length_a   1.000
_cell.length_b   1.000
_cell.length_c   1.000
_cell.angle_alpha   90.00
_cell.angle_beta   90.00
_cell.angle_gamma   90.00
#
_symmetry.space_group_name_H-M   'P 1'
#
loop_
_entity.id
_entity.type
_entity.pdbx_description
1 polymer ?
#
loop_
_entity_poly.entity_id
_entity_poly.type
_entity_poly.pdbx_seq_one_letter_code
_entity_poly.pdbx_strand_id
1 'polypeptide(L)'
;MKSKYLPAIILSSFLLTILSGCAAGVNRVESREITSVSAVSINSFGEFIIIQGEEESLTIEGPNNIVRNIETEVIGNTLYIDSTRGIINNSLQRIIFTLTVKNINEVALSGAGSIRMDNLNTDRLEVILTGAGSIRFDNLNTMHLTVLLNSAGSIAINGVTQDQNVILSGVGSYDGGDLQSLHADVTLSGAGSAELWATDTLDVTVSGVGSVSYYGSPSVSQNISGLGSVSRKGNR
;
A
#
# COMPACT_ATOMS: atom_id res chain seq x y z
N MET A 1 7.45 -71.28 11.86
CA MET A 1 7.16 -70.13 12.72
C MET A 1 7.65 -68.87 12.01
N LYS A 2 6.74 -68.09 11.41
CA LYS A 2 7.04 -66.83 10.74
C LYS A 2 6.35 -65.69 11.50
N SER A 3 7.14 -64.86 12.18
CA SER A 3 6.67 -63.67 12.86
C SER A 3 6.47 -62.57 11.84
N LYS A 4 5.26 -62.02 11.75
CA LYS A 4 4.93 -60.85 10.94
C LYS A 4 4.96 -59.59 11.84
N TYR A 5 5.95 -58.72 11.61
CA TYR A 5 5.92 -57.39 12.21
C TYR A 5 5.10 -56.46 11.32
N LEU A 6 4.03 -55.91 11.90
CA LEU A 6 3.20 -54.85 11.33
C LEU A 6 3.80 -53.50 11.72
N PRO A 7 4.04 -52.56 10.82
CA PRO A 7 4.42 -51.20 11.22
C PRO A 7 3.23 -50.40 11.70
N ALA A 8 3.34 -49.86 12.90
CA ALA A 8 2.35 -48.96 13.48
C ALA A 8 2.42 -47.59 12.75
N ILE A 9 1.35 -47.26 12.07
CA ILE A 9 1.12 -45.93 11.52
C ILE A 9 0.72 -45.01 12.67
N ILE A 10 1.63 -44.10 13.05
CA ILE A 10 1.33 -43.05 14.01
C ILE A 10 0.58 -41.96 13.25
N LEU A 11 -0.74 -41.94 13.38
CA LEU A 11 -1.62 -40.89 12.90
C LEU A 11 -1.55 -39.75 13.92
N SER A 12 -0.71 -38.73 13.65
CA SER A 12 -0.67 -37.51 14.44
C SER A 12 -1.94 -36.70 14.17
N SER A 13 -2.96 -36.88 15.02
CA SER A 13 -4.14 -36.04 15.03
C SER A 13 -3.81 -34.67 15.62
N PHE A 14 -3.66 -33.68 14.75
CA PHE A 14 -3.58 -32.28 15.15
C PHE A 14 -4.96 -31.83 15.66
N LEU A 15 -5.13 -31.86 16.98
CA LEU A 15 -6.35 -31.42 17.65
C LEU A 15 -6.43 -29.89 17.63
N LEU A 16 -7.13 -29.35 16.65
CA LEU A 16 -7.45 -27.92 16.56
C LEU A 16 -8.51 -27.61 17.62
N THR A 17 -8.11 -27.06 18.75
CA THR A 17 -9.04 -26.58 19.79
C THR A 17 -9.69 -25.28 19.34
N ILE A 18 -10.90 -25.38 18.80
CA ILE A 18 -11.77 -24.25 18.56
C ILE A 18 -12.37 -23.85 19.91
N LEU A 19 -11.87 -22.79 20.55
CA LEU A 19 -12.56 -22.11 21.64
C LEU A 19 -13.70 -21.28 21.04
N SER A 20 -14.90 -21.83 21.01
CA SER A 20 -16.12 -21.09 20.67
C SER A 20 -16.58 -20.29 21.90
N GLY A 21 -16.15 -19.05 21.99
CA GLY A 21 -16.70 -18.07 22.93
C GLY A 21 -17.68 -17.15 22.22
N CYS A 22 -18.99 -17.32 22.45
CA CYS A 22 -20.01 -16.36 22.05
C CYS A 22 -19.98 -15.16 23.00
N ALA A 23 -19.40 -14.03 22.56
CA ALA A 23 -19.64 -12.72 23.15
C ALA A 23 -19.56 -11.64 22.06
N ALA A 24 -20.58 -10.79 21.98
CA ALA A 24 -20.53 -9.57 21.16
C ALA A 24 -19.38 -8.68 21.68
N GLY A 25 -18.40 -8.40 20.82
CA GLY A 25 -17.24 -7.57 21.15
C GLY A 25 -15.89 -8.29 21.23
N VAL A 26 -15.82 -9.58 20.93
CA VAL A 26 -14.55 -10.32 20.90
C VAL A 26 -13.82 -10.03 19.59
N ASN A 27 -12.57 -9.58 19.69
CA ASN A 27 -11.67 -9.51 18.55
C ASN A 27 -11.41 -10.92 18.01
N ARG A 28 -11.40 -11.03 16.69
CA ARG A 28 -11.05 -12.25 15.96
C ARG A 28 -9.76 -11.98 15.19
N VAL A 29 -8.88 -12.95 15.22
CA VAL A 29 -7.74 -13.03 14.31
C VAL A 29 -8.04 -14.17 13.34
N GLU A 30 -8.03 -13.86 12.06
CA GLU A 30 -8.27 -14.82 10.98
C GLU A 30 -7.11 -14.80 10.01
N SER A 31 -6.48 -15.96 9.79
CA SER A 31 -5.45 -16.13 8.77
C SER A 31 -6.08 -16.72 7.51
N ARG A 32 -5.67 -16.18 6.37
CA ARG A 32 -6.10 -16.62 5.04
C ARG A 32 -4.88 -17.01 4.22
N GLU A 33 -4.95 -18.17 3.60
CA GLU A 33 -3.91 -18.62 2.69
C GLU A 33 -4.00 -17.83 1.38
N ILE A 34 -2.87 -17.28 0.97
CA ILE A 34 -2.70 -16.59 -0.30
C ILE A 34 -1.44 -17.11 -0.98
N THR A 35 -1.42 -17.10 -2.28
CA THR A 35 -0.27 -17.57 -3.06
C THR A 35 -0.07 -16.74 -4.33
N SER A 36 1.20 -16.53 -4.71
CA SER A 36 1.58 -15.85 -5.96
C SER A 36 1.06 -14.41 -6.06
N VAL A 37 1.04 -13.69 -4.94
CA VAL A 37 0.57 -12.30 -4.88
C VAL A 37 1.73 -11.35 -5.16
N SER A 38 1.57 -10.49 -6.18
CA SER A 38 2.49 -9.40 -6.49
C SER A 38 1.78 -8.04 -6.67
N ALA A 39 0.45 -8.02 -6.56
CA ALA A 39 -0.36 -6.81 -6.56
C ALA A 39 -1.45 -6.91 -5.49
N VAL A 40 -1.84 -5.78 -4.90
CA VAL A 40 -2.96 -5.71 -3.96
C VAL A 40 -3.91 -4.58 -4.31
N SER A 41 -5.20 -4.89 -4.39
CA SER A 41 -6.29 -3.94 -4.60
C SER A 41 -7.21 -3.94 -3.38
N ILE A 42 -7.25 -2.81 -2.67
CA ILE A 42 -7.95 -2.68 -1.40
C ILE A 42 -9.15 -1.75 -1.56
N ASN A 43 -10.35 -2.32 -1.46
CA ASN A 43 -11.62 -1.60 -1.42
C ASN A 43 -12.29 -1.83 -0.06
N SER A 44 -11.56 -1.55 0.99
CA SER A 44 -11.97 -1.77 2.37
C SER A 44 -11.51 -0.61 3.25
N PHE A 45 -11.72 -0.73 4.55
CA PHE A 45 -11.31 0.27 5.53
C PHE A 45 -10.49 -0.40 6.63
N GLY A 46 -9.57 0.36 7.22
CA GLY A 46 -8.70 -0.14 8.28
C GLY A 46 -7.24 0.23 8.07
N GLU A 47 -6.39 -0.43 8.81
CA GLU A 47 -4.94 -0.31 8.72
C GLU A 47 -4.35 -1.54 8.02
N PHE A 48 -3.61 -1.30 6.95
CA PHE A 48 -2.98 -2.33 6.14
C PHE A 48 -1.47 -2.24 6.31
N ILE A 49 -0.88 -3.28 6.91
CA ILE A 49 0.55 -3.43 7.09
C ILE A 49 1.03 -4.43 6.05
N ILE A 50 1.87 -3.99 5.12
CA ILE A 50 2.45 -4.85 4.10
C ILE A 50 3.90 -5.13 4.47
N ILE A 51 4.31 -6.38 4.40
CA ILE A 51 5.63 -6.85 4.77
C ILE A 51 6.20 -7.64 3.60
N GLN A 52 7.42 -7.32 3.17
CA GLN A 52 8.16 -8.18 2.24
C GLN A 52 8.81 -9.32 3.02
N GLY A 53 8.51 -10.58 2.66
CA GLY A 53 9.00 -11.77 3.36
C GLY A 53 8.92 -13.02 2.51
N GLU A 54 9.51 -14.12 2.99
CA GLU A 54 9.63 -15.36 2.22
C GLU A 54 8.32 -16.16 2.11
N GLU A 55 7.44 -16.05 3.12
CA GLU A 55 6.18 -16.80 3.18
C GLU A 55 5.00 -15.85 2.99
N GLU A 56 4.15 -16.15 1.99
CA GLU A 56 2.97 -15.33 1.72
C GLU A 56 1.85 -15.66 2.71
N SER A 57 1.29 -14.64 3.33
CA SER A 57 0.19 -14.79 4.29
C SER A 57 -0.63 -13.53 4.41
N LEU A 58 -1.91 -13.68 4.73
CA LEU A 58 -2.81 -12.59 5.09
C LEU A 58 -3.43 -12.88 6.45
N THR A 59 -3.27 -11.96 7.39
CA THR A 59 -3.95 -12.01 8.69
C THR A 59 -4.85 -10.79 8.84
N ILE A 60 -6.08 -11.02 9.30
CA ILE A 60 -7.08 -9.97 9.54
C ILE A 60 -7.44 -10.01 11.01
N GLU A 61 -7.20 -8.90 11.72
CA GLU A 61 -7.56 -8.73 13.12
C GLU A 61 -8.61 -7.64 13.29
N GLY A 62 -9.67 -7.95 14.01
CA GLY A 62 -10.75 -7.00 14.27
C GLY A 62 -11.96 -7.64 14.89
N PRO A 63 -13.07 -6.89 15.03
CA PRO A 63 -14.32 -7.42 15.57
C PRO A 63 -14.85 -8.56 14.70
N ASN A 64 -15.30 -9.64 15.34
CA ASN A 64 -15.75 -10.85 14.68
C ASN A 64 -16.87 -10.60 13.64
N ASN A 65 -17.80 -9.68 13.94
CA ASN A 65 -18.88 -9.32 13.02
C ASN A 65 -18.38 -8.56 11.76
N ILE A 66 -17.21 -7.93 11.82
CA ILE A 66 -16.62 -7.23 10.70
C ILE A 66 -15.73 -8.18 9.89
N VAL A 67 -14.82 -8.92 10.56
CA VAL A 67 -13.89 -9.85 9.90
C VAL A 67 -14.60 -10.86 9.01
N ARG A 68 -15.78 -11.32 9.42
CA ARG A 68 -16.62 -12.26 8.64
C ARG A 68 -17.15 -11.67 7.31
N ASN A 69 -17.26 -10.37 7.21
CA ASN A 69 -17.80 -9.67 6.05
C ASN A 69 -16.70 -9.06 5.16
N ILE A 70 -15.45 -9.42 5.43
CA ILE A 70 -14.33 -9.08 4.56
C ILE A 70 -14.13 -10.23 3.58
N GLU A 71 -14.26 -9.91 2.31
CA GLU A 71 -14.03 -10.84 1.21
C GLU A 71 -12.60 -10.67 0.72
N THR A 72 -11.92 -11.77 0.43
CA THR A 72 -10.58 -11.77 -0.15
C THR A 72 -10.49 -12.81 -1.24
N GLU A 73 -9.99 -12.41 -2.39
CA GLU A 73 -9.82 -13.27 -3.55
C GLU A 73 -8.50 -12.95 -4.26
N VAL A 74 -7.82 -13.98 -4.74
CA VAL A 74 -6.63 -13.81 -5.60
C VAL A 74 -7.03 -14.14 -7.03
N ILE A 75 -6.99 -13.12 -7.90
CA ILE A 75 -7.26 -13.28 -9.33
C ILE A 75 -5.97 -12.99 -10.10
N GLY A 76 -5.44 -14.00 -10.76
CA GLY A 76 -4.10 -13.93 -11.35
C GLY A 76 -3.03 -13.81 -10.27
N ASN A 77 -2.43 -12.64 -10.16
CA ASN A 77 -1.44 -12.28 -9.12
C ASN A 77 -1.87 -11.08 -8.26
N THR A 78 -3.12 -10.67 -8.36
CA THR A 78 -3.69 -9.56 -7.58
C THR A 78 -4.56 -10.10 -6.46
N LEU A 79 -4.25 -9.71 -5.23
CA LEU A 79 -5.10 -9.92 -4.07
C LEU A 79 -6.13 -8.79 -3.99
N TYR A 80 -7.40 -9.13 -4.09
CA TYR A 80 -8.52 -8.22 -3.86
C TYR A 80 -8.98 -8.36 -2.42
N ILE A 81 -9.13 -7.22 -1.73
CA ILE A 81 -9.65 -7.14 -0.36
C ILE A 81 -10.85 -6.21 -0.38
N ASP A 82 -12.05 -6.78 -0.24
CA ASP A 82 -13.30 -6.05 -0.29
C ASP A 82 -14.06 -6.17 1.04
N SER A 83 -14.73 -5.09 1.44
CA SER A 83 -15.69 -5.14 2.55
C SER A 83 -17.10 -5.04 2.01
N THR A 84 -17.96 -5.99 2.40
CA THR A 84 -19.38 -5.98 2.02
C THR A 84 -20.06 -4.68 2.46
N ARG A 85 -20.83 -4.06 1.58
CA ARG A 85 -21.58 -2.83 1.87
C ARG A 85 -22.47 -2.99 3.08
N GLY A 86 -22.38 -2.08 4.04
CA GLY A 86 -23.26 -2.04 5.23
C GLY A 86 -22.55 -2.19 6.58
N ILE A 87 -21.22 -2.36 6.59
CA ILE A 87 -20.45 -2.48 7.84
C ILE A 87 -20.17 -1.10 8.50
N ILE A 88 -20.58 -0.01 7.88
CA ILE A 88 -20.43 1.34 8.46
C ILE A 88 -21.49 1.50 9.56
N ASN A 89 -21.34 0.80 10.64
CA ASN A 89 -22.08 1.04 11.85
C ASN A 89 -21.13 1.33 13.01
N ASN A 90 -20.88 2.63 13.18
CA ASN A 90 -20.69 3.28 14.47
C ASN A 90 -19.58 2.70 15.36
N SER A 91 -18.49 2.23 14.79
CA SER A 91 -17.41 1.74 15.62
C SER A 91 -16.07 2.36 15.26
N LEU A 92 -15.52 3.05 16.23
CA LEU A 92 -14.11 3.33 16.44
C LEU A 92 -13.26 2.01 16.52
N GLN A 93 -13.76 0.92 15.94
CA GLN A 93 -13.13 -0.39 16.02
C GLN A 93 -12.08 -0.50 14.92
N ARG A 94 -10.85 -0.70 15.36
CA ARG A 94 -9.69 -0.85 14.51
C ARG A 94 -9.73 -2.23 13.84
N ILE A 95 -9.50 -2.26 12.53
CA ILE A 95 -9.25 -3.47 11.76
C ILE A 95 -7.83 -3.38 11.25
N ILE A 96 -7.07 -4.43 11.47
CA ILE A 96 -5.68 -4.52 11.04
C ILE A 96 -5.55 -5.69 10.07
N PHE A 97 -4.99 -5.39 8.90
CA PHE A 97 -4.61 -6.37 7.91
C PHE A 97 -3.09 -6.46 7.89
N THR A 98 -2.55 -7.64 8.08
CA THR A 98 -1.12 -7.90 7.90
C THR A 98 -0.94 -8.81 6.71
N LEU A 99 -0.39 -8.25 5.64
CA LEU A 99 -0.12 -8.94 4.38
C LEU A 99 1.39 -9.15 4.25
N THR A 100 1.83 -10.40 4.21
CA THR A 100 3.23 -10.73 3.89
C THR A 100 3.29 -11.28 2.46
N VAL A 101 4.19 -10.74 1.64
CA VAL A 101 4.39 -11.12 0.24
C VAL A 101 5.88 -11.19 -0.09
N LYS A 102 6.25 -12.02 -1.06
CA LYS A 102 7.66 -12.14 -1.51
C LYS A 102 8.11 -10.91 -2.28
N ASN A 103 7.22 -10.42 -3.13
CA ASN A 103 7.43 -9.20 -3.91
C ASN A 103 6.09 -8.49 -4.11
N ILE A 104 6.12 -7.18 -4.28
CA ILE A 104 4.93 -6.41 -4.64
C ILE A 104 5.33 -5.32 -5.63
N ASN A 105 4.55 -5.18 -6.68
CA ASN A 105 4.77 -4.21 -7.75
C ASN A 105 3.58 -3.26 -7.96
N GLU A 106 2.44 -3.50 -7.29
CA GLU A 106 1.28 -2.62 -7.32
C GLU A 106 0.56 -2.62 -5.97
N VAL A 107 0.23 -1.43 -5.48
CA VAL A 107 -0.56 -1.22 -4.27
C VAL A 107 -1.65 -0.19 -4.59
N ALA A 108 -2.90 -0.63 -4.61
CA ALA A 108 -4.06 0.21 -4.89
C ALA A 108 -5.00 0.31 -3.69
N LEU A 109 -5.33 1.55 -3.27
CA LEU A 109 -6.31 1.84 -2.22
C LEU A 109 -7.46 2.66 -2.80
N SER A 110 -8.64 2.05 -2.89
CA SER A 110 -9.89 2.71 -3.28
C SER A 110 -10.85 2.90 -2.10
N GLY A 111 -10.60 2.25 -1.00
CA GLY A 111 -11.37 2.36 0.24
C GLY A 111 -10.98 3.56 1.13
N ALA A 112 -11.22 3.41 2.44
CA ALA A 112 -10.88 4.42 3.44
C ALA A 112 -9.97 3.80 4.51
N GLY A 113 -8.69 4.08 4.48
CA GLY A 113 -7.75 3.49 5.43
C GLY A 113 -6.33 3.99 5.28
N SER A 114 -5.43 3.30 5.93
CA SER A 114 -4.00 3.58 5.82
C SER A 114 -3.24 2.33 5.38
N ILE A 115 -2.31 2.50 4.46
CA ILE A 115 -1.35 1.45 4.08
C ILE A 115 0.02 1.87 4.58
N ARG A 116 0.73 0.94 5.20
CA ARG A 116 2.11 1.12 5.63
C ARG A 116 2.96 -0.07 5.19
N MET A 117 4.15 0.24 4.69
CA MET A 117 5.20 -0.72 4.40
C MET A 117 6.56 -0.13 4.80
N ASP A 118 7.28 -0.82 5.68
CA ASP A 118 8.53 -0.29 6.24
C ASP A 118 9.71 -0.48 5.28
N ASN A 119 9.78 -1.61 4.60
CA ASN A 119 10.87 -1.91 3.67
C ASN A 119 10.34 -2.60 2.42
N LEU A 120 10.75 -2.13 1.24
CA LEU A 120 10.46 -2.78 -0.03
C LEU A 120 11.65 -2.64 -0.98
N ASN A 121 12.06 -3.78 -1.53
CA ASN A 121 13.02 -3.85 -2.62
C ASN A 121 12.35 -4.53 -3.82
N THR A 122 12.17 -3.78 -4.91
CA THR A 122 11.49 -4.26 -6.12
C THR A 122 11.98 -3.48 -7.34
N ASP A 123 11.91 -4.05 -8.53
CA ASP A 123 12.32 -3.34 -9.75
C ASP A 123 11.33 -2.21 -10.13
N ARG A 124 10.04 -2.43 -9.87
CA ARG A 124 8.97 -1.48 -10.20
C ARG A 124 7.91 -1.47 -9.11
N LEU A 125 7.41 -0.28 -8.80
CA LEU A 125 6.26 -0.10 -7.91
C LEU A 125 5.28 0.90 -8.51
N GLU A 126 4.01 0.51 -8.53
CA GLU A 126 2.89 1.40 -8.82
C GLU A 126 2.05 1.59 -7.55
N VAL A 127 1.80 2.83 -7.15
CA VAL A 127 1.02 3.19 -5.97
C VAL A 127 -0.18 4.02 -6.39
N ILE A 128 -1.39 3.50 -6.16
CA ILE A 128 -2.64 4.10 -6.62
C ILE A 128 -3.52 4.44 -5.42
N LEU A 129 -3.88 5.70 -5.26
CA LEU A 129 -4.83 6.16 -4.24
C LEU A 129 -6.00 6.87 -4.91
N THR A 130 -7.16 6.20 -4.91
CA THR A 130 -8.44 6.74 -5.41
C THR A 130 -9.47 6.90 -4.30
N GLY A 131 -9.23 6.32 -3.13
CA GLY A 131 -10.06 6.43 -1.93
C GLY A 131 -9.68 7.59 -1.01
N ALA A 132 -10.23 7.61 0.20
CA ALA A 132 -9.90 8.57 1.24
C ALA A 132 -8.95 7.93 2.25
N GLY A 133 -7.66 8.22 2.18
CA GLY A 133 -6.71 7.57 3.08
C GLY A 133 -5.27 8.04 2.92
N SER A 134 -4.38 7.25 3.45
CA SER A 134 -2.93 7.50 3.37
C SER A 134 -2.16 6.24 3.01
N ILE A 135 -1.11 6.42 2.22
CA ILE A 135 -0.16 5.35 1.90
C ILE A 135 1.23 5.81 2.29
N ARG A 136 1.97 4.96 3.00
CA ARG A 136 3.32 5.27 3.46
C ARG A 136 4.30 4.11 3.19
N PHE A 137 5.42 4.44 2.56
CA PHE A 137 6.59 3.57 2.43
C PHE A 137 7.77 4.25 3.14
N ASP A 138 8.35 3.58 4.14
CA ASP A 138 9.42 4.17 4.95
C ASP A 138 10.83 3.93 4.38
N ASN A 139 11.03 2.87 3.61
CA ASN A 139 12.32 2.56 2.98
C ASN A 139 12.11 1.78 1.67
N LEU A 140 11.84 2.51 0.59
CA LEU A 140 11.69 1.96 -0.75
C LEU A 140 13.04 1.93 -1.47
N ASN A 141 13.36 0.80 -2.11
CA ASN A 141 14.43 0.69 -3.10
C ASN A 141 13.84 0.12 -4.38
N THR A 142 13.73 0.95 -5.43
CA THR A 142 13.16 0.55 -6.72
C THR A 142 13.88 1.23 -7.89
N MET A 143 13.77 0.69 -9.09
CA MET A 143 14.20 1.39 -10.29
C MET A 143 13.12 2.36 -10.79
N HIS A 144 11.86 1.94 -10.80
CA HIS A 144 10.78 2.74 -11.36
C HIS A 144 9.62 2.84 -10.38
N LEU A 145 9.26 4.06 -9.99
CA LEU A 145 8.11 4.37 -9.16
C LEU A 145 7.07 5.15 -9.97
N THR A 146 5.82 4.69 -9.94
CA THR A 146 4.66 5.44 -10.45
C THR A 146 3.69 5.69 -9.30
N VAL A 147 3.27 6.93 -9.11
CA VAL A 147 2.31 7.36 -8.09
C VAL A 147 1.12 8.01 -8.76
N LEU A 148 -0.08 7.47 -8.53
CA LEU A 148 -1.35 7.98 -9.02
C LEU A 148 -2.24 8.38 -7.83
N LEU A 149 -2.44 9.68 -7.62
CA LEU A 149 -3.30 10.21 -6.57
C LEU A 149 -4.46 10.98 -7.19
N ASN A 150 -5.63 10.35 -7.24
CA ASN A 150 -6.84 10.87 -7.87
C ASN A 150 -7.94 11.22 -6.85
N SER A 151 -7.59 11.45 -5.60
CA SER A 151 -8.53 11.56 -4.48
C SER A 151 -8.10 12.60 -3.45
N ALA A 152 -8.84 12.68 -2.35
CA ALA A 152 -8.45 13.46 -1.17
C ALA A 152 -7.67 12.56 -0.20
N GLY A 153 -6.36 12.57 -0.27
CA GLY A 153 -5.50 11.74 0.59
C GLY A 153 -4.04 12.13 0.52
N SER A 154 -3.20 11.33 1.13
CA SER A 154 -1.75 11.57 1.15
C SER A 154 -0.96 10.30 0.84
N ILE A 155 0.11 10.48 0.08
CA ILE A 155 1.10 9.43 -0.16
C ILE A 155 2.45 9.98 0.29
N ALA A 156 3.15 9.24 1.16
CA ALA A 156 4.49 9.56 1.63
C ALA A 156 5.43 8.39 1.32
N ILE A 157 6.52 8.66 0.63
CA ILE A 157 7.48 7.63 0.23
C ILE A 157 8.90 8.12 0.50
N ASN A 158 9.65 7.34 1.27
CA ASN A 158 11.06 7.57 1.59
C ASN A 158 11.92 6.47 0.98
N GLY A 159 13.17 6.76 0.62
CA GLY A 159 14.10 5.77 0.10
C GLY A 159 14.87 6.22 -1.14
N VAL A 160 15.03 5.33 -2.11
CA VAL A 160 15.75 5.61 -3.36
C VAL A 160 15.03 5.01 -4.57
N THR A 161 15.06 5.75 -5.69
CA THR A 161 14.58 5.26 -6.99
C THR A 161 15.44 5.84 -8.12
N GLN A 162 15.42 5.25 -9.29
CA GLN A 162 15.99 5.89 -10.47
C GLN A 162 14.99 6.89 -11.05
N ASP A 163 13.79 6.43 -11.35
CA ASP A 163 12.75 7.25 -11.97
C ASP A 163 11.52 7.31 -11.05
N GLN A 164 10.98 8.51 -10.83
CA GLN A 164 9.69 8.69 -10.21
C GLN A 164 8.75 9.47 -11.13
N ASN A 165 7.57 8.88 -11.38
CA ASN A 165 6.48 9.52 -12.12
C ASN A 165 5.30 9.74 -11.17
N VAL A 166 4.90 11.00 -10.96
CA VAL A 166 3.89 11.38 -9.97
C VAL A 166 2.76 12.15 -10.65
N ILE A 167 1.55 11.60 -10.58
CA ILE A 167 0.34 12.19 -11.17
C ILE A 167 -0.66 12.49 -10.07
N LEU A 168 -0.94 13.78 -9.83
CA LEU A 168 -1.91 14.27 -8.88
C LEU A 168 -3.06 14.95 -9.62
N SER A 169 -4.24 14.33 -9.63
CA SER A 169 -5.45 14.89 -10.24
C SER A 169 -6.56 15.21 -9.21
N GLY A 170 -6.39 14.74 -7.96
CA GLY A 170 -7.32 14.99 -6.84
C GLY A 170 -6.98 16.23 -6.00
N VAL A 171 -7.44 16.19 -4.74
CA VAL A 171 -7.13 17.18 -3.70
C VAL A 171 -6.28 16.49 -2.63
N GLY A 172 -5.01 16.35 -2.85
CA GLY A 172 -4.16 15.57 -1.95
C GLY A 172 -2.71 16.03 -1.98
N SER A 173 -1.89 15.31 -1.25
CA SER A 173 -0.45 15.59 -1.15
C SER A 173 0.40 14.37 -1.43
N TYR A 174 1.49 14.60 -2.15
CA TYR A 174 2.59 13.66 -2.30
C TYR A 174 3.81 14.19 -1.56
N ASP A 175 4.36 13.39 -0.67
CA ASP A 175 5.59 13.66 0.07
C ASP A 175 6.63 12.59 -0.30
N GLY A 176 7.49 12.93 -1.24
CA GLY A 176 8.69 12.20 -1.67
C GLY A 176 9.96 13.01 -1.40
N GLY A 177 9.91 13.97 -0.45
CA GLY A 177 11.06 14.79 -0.10
C GLY A 177 12.22 14.01 0.50
N ASP A 178 11.98 12.81 1.03
CA ASP A 178 12.99 11.86 1.51
C ASP A 178 13.19 10.65 0.57
N LEU A 179 12.64 10.73 -0.65
CA LEU A 179 12.87 9.75 -1.72
C LEU A 179 13.84 10.33 -2.75
N GLN A 180 15.10 9.92 -2.71
CA GLN A 180 16.08 10.34 -3.70
C GLN A 180 15.81 9.70 -5.06
N SER A 181 15.66 10.50 -6.10
CA SER A 181 15.57 10.04 -7.49
C SER A 181 16.65 10.64 -8.38
N LEU A 182 16.97 9.97 -9.49
CA LEU A 182 17.75 10.57 -10.57
C LEU A 182 16.83 11.45 -11.42
N HIS A 183 15.72 10.89 -11.88
CA HIS A 183 14.77 11.55 -12.76
C HIS A 183 13.39 11.62 -12.08
N ALA A 184 12.74 12.78 -12.17
CA ALA A 184 11.39 12.97 -11.68
C ALA A 184 10.51 13.63 -12.74
N ASP A 185 9.29 13.10 -12.94
CA ASP A 185 8.23 13.68 -13.73
C ASP A 185 7.00 13.90 -12.84
N VAL A 186 6.48 15.12 -12.78
CA VAL A 186 5.35 15.48 -11.93
C VAL A 186 4.26 16.17 -12.73
N THR A 187 3.08 15.58 -12.76
CA THR A 187 1.88 16.19 -13.32
C THR A 187 0.88 16.50 -12.21
N LEU A 188 0.61 17.79 -11.95
CA LEU A 188 -0.39 18.27 -11.02
C LEU A 188 -1.52 18.97 -11.78
N SER A 189 -2.66 18.32 -11.89
CA SER A 189 -3.86 18.83 -12.54
C SER A 189 -5.00 19.15 -11.56
N GLY A 190 -4.92 18.67 -10.32
CA GLY A 190 -5.89 18.91 -9.24
C GLY A 190 -5.56 20.14 -8.38
N ALA A 191 -6.03 20.10 -7.13
CA ALA A 191 -5.72 21.09 -6.10
C ALA A 191 -4.90 20.42 -4.99
N GLY A 192 -3.60 20.41 -5.10
CA GLY A 192 -2.75 19.65 -4.17
C GLY A 192 -1.31 20.15 -4.11
N SER A 193 -0.47 19.38 -3.46
CA SER A 193 0.96 19.68 -3.36
C SER A 193 1.81 18.43 -3.58
N ALA A 194 2.97 18.62 -4.19
CA ALA A 194 4.00 17.59 -4.28
C ALA A 194 5.32 18.12 -3.71
N GLU A 195 5.98 17.28 -2.94
CA GLU A 195 7.35 17.48 -2.52
C GLU A 195 8.20 16.30 -2.98
N LEU A 196 9.39 16.57 -3.54
CA LEU A 196 10.23 15.52 -4.11
C LEU A 196 11.71 15.87 -4.05
N TRP A 197 12.56 14.87 -4.25
CA TRP A 197 14.02 15.05 -4.32
C TRP A 197 14.54 14.43 -5.62
N ALA A 198 14.96 15.29 -6.56
CA ALA A 198 15.56 14.89 -7.83
C ALA A 198 16.99 15.39 -7.95
N THR A 199 17.88 14.60 -8.56
CA THR A 199 19.30 14.95 -8.65
C THR A 199 19.76 15.28 -10.06
N ASP A 200 19.16 14.71 -11.11
CA ASP A 200 19.59 14.87 -12.51
C ASP A 200 18.58 15.67 -13.35
N THR A 201 17.32 15.21 -13.46
CA THR A 201 16.27 15.91 -14.19
C THR A 201 14.98 16.00 -13.40
N LEU A 202 14.25 17.10 -13.63
CA LEU A 202 12.91 17.33 -13.07
C LEU A 202 12.02 17.99 -14.12
N ASP A 203 10.99 17.25 -14.58
CA ASP A 203 9.96 17.77 -15.47
C ASP A 203 8.66 17.99 -14.66
N VAL A 204 8.11 19.22 -14.69
CA VAL A 204 6.92 19.59 -13.91
C VAL A 204 5.87 20.20 -14.80
N THR A 205 4.68 19.62 -14.79
CA THR A 205 3.48 20.18 -15.42
C THR A 205 2.45 20.51 -14.36
N VAL A 206 2.06 21.78 -14.23
CA VAL A 206 1.01 22.25 -13.32
C VAL A 206 -0.11 22.91 -14.12
N SER A 207 -1.25 22.27 -14.22
CA SER A 207 -2.46 22.81 -14.84
C SER A 207 -3.59 23.11 -13.82
N GLY A 208 -3.42 22.68 -12.58
CA GLY A 208 -4.35 22.89 -11.47
C GLY A 208 -4.01 24.08 -10.58
N VAL A 209 -4.42 23.96 -9.30
CA VAL A 209 -4.13 24.93 -8.23
C VAL A 209 -3.28 24.24 -7.16
N GLY A 210 -2.01 24.58 -7.06
CA GLY A 210 -1.17 23.94 -6.07
C GLY A 210 0.30 24.28 -6.19
N SER A 211 1.11 23.54 -5.45
CA SER A 211 2.55 23.78 -5.41
C SER A 211 3.35 22.49 -5.56
N VAL A 212 4.44 22.60 -6.32
CA VAL A 212 5.48 21.57 -6.37
C VAL A 212 6.73 22.16 -5.74
N SER A 213 7.26 21.46 -4.74
CA SER A 213 8.55 21.84 -4.12
C SER A 213 9.55 20.69 -4.27
N TYR A 214 10.84 21.04 -4.44
CA TYR A 214 11.83 20.02 -4.66
C TYR A 214 13.17 20.31 -3.97
N TYR A 215 13.86 19.23 -3.64
CA TYR A 215 15.26 19.22 -3.20
C TYR A 215 16.18 18.76 -4.32
N GLY A 216 17.46 19.12 -4.20
CA GLY A 216 18.49 18.77 -5.17
C GLY A 216 18.84 19.90 -6.12
N SER A 217 19.59 19.58 -7.17
CA SER A 217 20.02 20.53 -8.21
C SER A 217 19.82 19.94 -9.61
N PRO A 218 18.63 19.42 -9.93
CA PRO A 218 18.36 18.85 -11.24
C PRO A 218 18.31 19.93 -12.34
N SER A 219 18.40 19.50 -13.60
CA SER A 219 17.96 20.30 -14.73
C SER A 219 16.43 20.35 -14.73
N VAL A 220 15.83 21.54 -14.59
CA VAL A 220 14.39 21.70 -14.42
C VAL A 220 13.72 22.19 -15.68
N SER A 221 12.71 21.46 -16.16
CA SER A 221 11.74 21.89 -17.17
C SER A 221 10.38 22.07 -16.50
N GLN A 222 9.72 23.21 -16.71
CA GLN A 222 8.42 23.45 -16.10
C GLN A 222 7.41 24.05 -17.07
N ASN A 223 6.18 23.56 -17.01
CA ASN A 223 5.04 24.06 -17.73
C ASN A 223 3.89 24.36 -16.77
N ILE A 224 3.63 25.65 -16.51
CA ILE A 224 2.59 26.08 -15.57
C ILE A 224 1.52 26.82 -16.34
N SER A 225 0.33 26.24 -16.46
CA SER A 225 -0.86 26.84 -17.09
C SER A 225 -1.97 27.15 -16.09
N GLY A 226 -1.85 26.66 -14.83
CA GLY A 226 -2.79 26.90 -13.74
C GLY A 226 -2.37 27.98 -12.74
N LEU A 227 -2.99 27.97 -11.56
CA LEU A 227 -2.63 28.83 -10.42
C LEU A 227 -1.69 28.04 -9.48
N GLY A 228 -0.52 27.71 -9.97
CA GLY A 228 0.44 26.92 -9.23
C GLY A 228 1.83 27.56 -9.16
N SER A 229 2.68 26.96 -8.36
CA SER A 229 4.07 27.36 -8.21
C SER A 229 5.02 26.18 -8.13
N VAL A 230 6.23 26.36 -8.65
CA VAL A 230 7.32 25.41 -8.51
C VAL A 230 8.45 26.10 -7.75
N SER A 231 8.96 25.49 -6.68
CA SER A 231 9.97 26.11 -5.83
C SER A 231 11.02 25.11 -5.37
N ARG A 232 12.30 25.56 -5.37
CA ARG A 232 13.41 24.77 -4.85
C ARG A 232 13.58 25.00 -3.35
N LYS A 233 13.71 23.94 -2.56
CA LYS A 233 13.91 24.00 -1.10
C LYS A 233 15.39 23.94 -0.67
N GLY A 234 16.29 23.55 -1.56
CA GLY A 234 17.71 23.43 -1.26
C GLY A 234 18.26 22.04 -1.58
N ASN A 235 19.38 21.69 -0.96
CA ASN A 235 19.95 20.33 -1.05
C ASN A 235 19.57 19.53 0.21
N ARG A 236 19.54 18.22 0.07
CA ARG A 236 19.48 17.25 1.17
C ARG A 236 20.80 16.55 1.35
#